data_1ca20bcdd87fc353095a2fc1e580e9ea
#
_entry.id   1ca20bcdd87fc353095a2fc1e580e9ea
#
_cell.length_a   1.000
_cell.length_b   1.000
_cell.length_c   1.000
_cell.angle_alpha   90.00
_cell.angle_beta   90.00
_cell.angle_gamma   90.00
#
_symmetry.space_group_name_H-M   'P 1'
#
loop_
_entity.id
_entity.type
_entity.pdbx_description
1 polymer ?
#
loop_
_entity_poly.entity_id
_entity_poly.type
_entity_poly.pdbx_seq_one_letter_code
_entity_poly.pdbx_strand_id
1 'polypeptide(L)'
;MEGFLQLVQTYGWLSFIICFVAWMIWSYYKDRRAALERKAEADRESQRRKDEKDREAEREKREAERDERLFNMISRATCGFTHTTKEQNDDVKLYSLIQTELDLLVSNGAQHAYFFLFHNGGTDILGRGMLKMTIQVESSVDGKPRLSSLQAVPRSLYPGLYKKLVDDGDYYIGNIEDIKDEDIKTYAFVKDSGSMSAFFKAVKRSDGLVIGFIGAEYKDMKETYDYEKKAVSHIADRVAGAFLMNEENKKAEEGR
;
A
#
# COMPACT_ATOMS: atom_id res chain seq x y z
N MET A 1 85.90 56.28 -29.48
CA MET A 1 85.00 55.88 -28.30
C MET A 1 83.62 56.49 -28.41
N GLU A 2 83.42 57.66 -28.85
CA GLU A 2 82.11 58.34 -28.99
C GLU A 2 81.07 57.65 -29.86
N GLY A 3 81.53 57.12 -31.05
CA GLY A 3 80.66 56.46 -31.97
C GLY A 3 80.04 55.15 -31.40
N PHE A 4 80.78 54.45 -30.52
CA PHE A 4 80.24 53.21 -29.83
C PHE A 4 79.20 53.54 -28.78
N LEU A 5 79.41 54.62 -28.02
CA LEU A 5 78.43 55.04 -27.07
C LEU A 5 77.13 55.53 -27.71
N GLN A 6 77.23 56.26 -28.86
CA GLN A 6 76.04 56.67 -29.60
C GLN A 6 75.33 55.48 -30.23
N LEU A 7 75.99 54.44 -30.71
CA LEU A 7 75.41 53.23 -31.20
C LEU A 7 74.71 52.47 -30.10
N VAL A 8 75.31 52.30 -28.94
CA VAL A 8 74.69 51.64 -27.78
C VAL A 8 73.49 52.45 -27.25
N GLN A 9 73.56 53.77 -27.22
CA GLN A 9 72.43 54.61 -26.84
C GLN A 9 71.26 54.45 -27.82
N THR A 10 71.55 54.51 -29.12
CA THR A 10 70.50 54.47 -30.14
C THR A 10 69.87 53.05 -30.24
N TYR A 11 70.67 52.00 -30.23
CA TYR A 11 70.17 50.63 -30.30
C TYR A 11 69.54 50.18 -28.94
N GLY A 12 70.02 50.65 -27.82
CA GLY A 12 69.43 50.41 -26.49
C GLY A 12 68.03 51.00 -26.39
N TRP A 13 67.85 52.24 -26.83
CA TRP A 13 66.52 52.85 -26.87
C TRP A 13 65.57 52.17 -27.84
N LEU A 14 66.06 51.75 -29.03
CA LEU A 14 65.25 51.04 -29.99
C LEU A 14 64.80 49.68 -29.46
N SER A 15 65.70 48.92 -28.81
CA SER A 15 65.36 47.65 -28.16
C SER A 15 64.30 47.85 -27.07
N PHE A 16 64.45 48.92 -26.27
CA PHE A 16 63.47 49.22 -25.18
C PHE A 16 62.10 49.52 -25.79
N ILE A 17 62.02 50.32 -26.85
CA ILE A 17 60.77 50.66 -27.52
C ILE A 17 60.11 49.36 -28.09
N ILE A 18 60.90 48.51 -28.74
CA ILE A 18 60.40 47.24 -29.29
C ILE A 18 59.85 46.35 -28.16
N CYS A 19 60.59 46.18 -27.06
CA CYS A 19 60.15 45.39 -25.94
C CYS A 19 58.92 45.98 -25.27
N PHE A 20 58.83 47.29 -25.15
CA PHE A 20 57.68 48.00 -24.59
C PHE A 20 56.40 47.81 -25.45
N VAL A 21 56.57 47.97 -26.77
CA VAL A 21 55.47 47.75 -27.73
C VAL A 21 55.03 46.28 -27.71
N ALA A 22 55.99 45.33 -27.70
CA ALA A 22 55.69 43.92 -27.58
C ALA A 22 54.95 43.57 -26.27
N TRP A 23 55.40 44.19 -25.12
CA TRP A 23 54.75 44.03 -23.85
C TRP A 23 53.32 44.62 -23.83
N MET A 24 53.12 45.82 -24.43
CA MET A 24 51.80 46.43 -24.58
C MET A 24 50.84 45.54 -25.39
N ILE A 25 51.33 45.04 -26.53
CA ILE A 25 50.56 44.13 -27.36
C ILE A 25 50.21 42.85 -26.60
N TRP A 26 51.20 42.24 -25.93
CA TRP A 26 50.96 41.03 -25.10
C TRP A 26 49.98 41.29 -23.97
N SER A 27 50.11 42.39 -23.24
CA SER A 27 49.18 42.78 -22.16
C SER A 27 47.76 42.96 -22.70
N TYR A 28 47.62 43.69 -23.83
CA TYR A 28 46.32 43.86 -24.49
C TYR A 28 45.66 42.53 -24.88
N TYR A 29 46.40 41.61 -25.45
CA TYR A 29 45.91 40.30 -25.83
C TYR A 29 45.56 39.43 -24.60
N LYS A 30 46.37 39.51 -23.57
CA LYS A 30 46.12 38.85 -22.27
C LYS A 30 44.82 39.31 -21.64
N ASP A 31 44.63 40.64 -21.54
CA ASP A 31 43.42 41.22 -20.94
C ASP A 31 42.16 40.90 -21.75
N ARG A 32 42.29 40.95 -23.10
CA ARG A 32 41.18 40.58 -23.98
C ARG A 32 40.81 39.09 -23.87
N ARG A 33 41.81 38.22 -23.73
CA ARG A 33 41.59 36.77 -23.53
C ARG A 33 40.91 36.50 -22.19
N ALA A 34 41.37 37.13 -21.12
CA ALA A 34 40.76 37.02 -19.79
C ALA A 34 39.31 37.56 -19.77
N ALA A 35 39.01 38.62 -20.50
CA ALA A 35 37.64 39.14 -20.65
C ALA A 35 36.73 38.16 -21.43
N LEU A 36 37.22 37.51 -22.46
CA LEU A 36 36.48 36.48 -23.22
C LEU A 36 36.23 35.25 -22.38
N GLU A 37 37.21 34.79 -21.58
CA GLU A 37 37.08 33.67 -20.68
C GLU A 37 36.00 33.93 -19.59
N ARG A 38 36.05 35.12 -18.98
CA ARG A 38 35.02 35.54 -17.97
C ARG A 38 33.63 35.60 -18.59
N LYS A 39 33.49 36.08 -19.82
CA LYS A 39 32.21 36.11 -20.52
C LYS A 39 31.71 34.68 -20.81
N ALA A 40 32.58 33.80 -21.26
CA ALA A 40 32.23 32.40 -21.54
C ALA A 40 31.85 31.65 -20.23
N GLU A 41 32.50 31.95 -19.12
CA GLU A 41 32.12 31.37 -17.79
C GLU A 41 30.75 31.89 -17.35
N ALA A 42 30.48 33.18 -17.46
CA ALA A 42 29.20 33.78 -17.12
C ALA A 42 28.06 33.22 -17.98
N ASP A 43 28.31 33.01 -19.27
CA ASP A 43 27.35 32.39 -20.20
C ASP A 43 27.08 30.93 -19.81
N ARG A 44 28.13 30.16 -19.46
CA ARG A 44 27.99 28.77 -18.99
C ARG A 44 27.22 28.70 -17.66
N GLU A 45 27.51 29.62 -16.74
CA GLU A 45 26.79 29.67 -15.45
C GLU A 45 25.32 30.03 -15.66
N SER A 46 25.03 31.01 -16.53
CA SER A 46 23.65 31.37 -16.86
C SER A 46 22.88 30.22 -17.49
N GLN A 47 23.56 29.43 -18.36
CA GLN A 47 22.95 28.25 -18.98
C GLN A 47 22.68 27.16 -17.94
N ARG A 48 23.65 26.89 -17.03
CA ARG A 48 23.44 25.92 -15.93
C ARG A 48 22.24 26.28 -15.04
N ARG A 49 22.10 27.57 -14.70
CA ARG A 49 20.96 28.05 -13.92
C ARG A 49 19.62 27.91 -14.64
N LYS A 50 19.61 28.05 -15.97
CA LYS A 50 18.40 27.78 -16.77
C LYS A 50 18.08 26.29 -16.79
N ASP A 51 19.07 25.45 -17.08
CA ASP A 51 18.89 24.00 -17.12
C ASP A 51 18.44 23.44 -15.75
N GLU A 52 18.91 24.03 -14.65
CA GLU A 52 18.50 23.66 -13.29
C GLU A 52 17.04 24.03 -13.02
N LYS A 53 16.63 25.25 -13.36
CA LYS A 53 15.24 25.70 -13.28
C LYS A 53 14.28 24.85 -14.13
N ASP A 54 14.71 24.50 -15.34
CA ASP A 54 13.91 23.67 -16.24
C ASP A 54 13.75 22.26 -15.67
N ARG A 55 14.80 21.70 -15.05
CA ARG A 55 14.72 20.42 -14.32
C ARG A 55 13.82 20.47 -13.08
N GLU A 56 13.87 21.56 -12.32
CA GLU A 56 12.99 21.77 -11.16
C GLU A 56 11.53 21.88 -11.61
N ALA A 57 11.24 22.67 -12.63
CA ALA A 57 9.90 22.79 -13.19
C ALA A 57 9.37 21.47 -13.75
N GLU A 58 10.25 20.65 -14.37
CA GLU A 58 9.86 19.31 -14.83
C GLU A 58 9.58 18.34 -13.67
N ARG A 59 10.34 18.44 -12.55
CA ARG A 59 10.07 17.66 -11.35
C ARG A 59 8.73 18.04 -10.72
N GLU A 60 8.49 19.34 -10.52
CA GLU A 60 7.22 19.83 -9.98
C GLU A 60 6.04 19.40 -10.85
N LYS A 61 6.18 19.46 -12.16
CA LYS A 61 5.15 18.97 -13.09
C LYS A 61 4.88 17.47 -12.94
N ARG A 62 5.95 16.66 -12.80
CA ARG A 62 5.81 15.20 -12.60
C ARG A 62 5.20 14.87 -11.22
N GLU A 63 5.51 15.65 -10.20
CA GLU A 63 4.91 15.52 -8.87
C GLU A 63 3.42 15.89 -8.91
N ALA A 64 3.07 17.01 -9.54
CA ALA A 64 1.68 17.42 -9.72
C ALA A 64 0.87 16.39 -10.53
N GLU A 65 1.41 15.84 -11.61
CA GLU A 65 0.77 14.75 -12.38
C GLU A 65 0.60 13.47 -11.56
N ARG A 66 1.56 13.17 -10.67
CA ARG A 66 1.47 12.02 -9.76
C ARG A 66 0.38 12.23 -8.72
N ASP A 67 0.31 13.44 -8.14
CA ASP A 67 -0.70 13.79 -7.14
C ASP A 67 -2.09 13.83 -7.76
N GLU A 68 -2.23 14.32 -8.99
CA GLU A 68 -3.48 14.27 -9.73
C GLU A 68 -3.93 12.82 -10.03
N ARG A 69 -3.00 11.95 -10.42
CA ARG A 69 -3.31 10.51 -10.61
C ARG A 69 -3.70 9.84 -9.29
N LEU A 70 -3.01 10.15 -8.19
CA LEU A 70 -3.35 9.67 -6.85
C LEU A 70 -4.74 10.20 -6.42
N PHE A 71 -5.00 11.48 -6.60
CA PHE A 71 -6.29 12.08 -6.32
C PHE A 71 -7.42 11.45 -7.17
N ASN A 72 -7.18 11.23 -8.46
CA ASN A 72 -8.13 10.56 -9.35
C ASN A 72 -8.33 9.09 -8.98
N MET A 73 -7.29 8.37 -8.52
CA MET A 73 -7.43 7.01 -7.99
C MET A 73 -8.22 7.00 -6.67
N ILE A 74 -7.91 7.91 -5.76
CA ILE A 74 -8.64 8.05 -4.49
C ILE A 74 -10.09 8.49 -4.76
N SER A 75 -10.31 9.47 -5.64
CA SER A 75 -11.65 9.88 -6.05
C SER A 75 -12.45 8.75 -6.71
N ARG A 76 -11.83 7.95 -7.58
CA ARG A 76 -12.49 6.76 -8.14
C ARG A 76 -12.76 5.69 -7.09
N ALA A 77 -11.84 5.51 -6.14
CA ALA A 77 -12.04 4.61 -5.01
C ALA A 77 -13.10 5.13 -4.03
N THR A 78 -13.22 6.45 -3.85
CA THR A 78 -14.22 7.08 -2.96
C THR A 78 -15.52 7.45 -3.69
N CYS A 79 -15.49 7.84 -4.95
CA CYS A 79 -16.70 8.08 -5.76
C CYS A 79 -17.38 6.79 -6.24
N GLY A 80 -16.70 5.64 -6.14
CA GLY A 80 -17.36 4.32 -6.23
C GLY A 80 -18.35 4.06 -5.08
N PHE A 81 -18.41 4.94 -4.09
CA PHE A 81 -19.35 4.89 -2.96
C PHE A 81 -20.57 5.83 -3.11
N THR A 82 -20.95 6.23 -4.29
CA THR A 82 -22.33 6.61 -4.52
C THR A 82 -23.17 5.34 -4.59
N HIS A 83 -23.28 4.64 -3.44
CA HIS A 83 -24.25 3.57 -3.31
C HIS A 83 -25.62 4.14 -3.67
N THR A 84 -26.24 3.58 -4.68
CA THR A 84 -27.64 3.85 -4.94
C THR A 84 -28.44 3.43 -3.70
N THR A 85 -29.60 4.01 -3.46
CA THR A 85 -30.46 3.62 -2.32
C THR A 85 -30.73 2.10 -2.33
N LYS A 86 -30.75 1.49 -3.50
CA LYS A 86 -30.92 0.04 -3.67
C LYS A 86 -29.70 -0.73 -3.19
N GLU A 87 -28.48 -0.33 -3.58
CA GLU A 87 -27.24 -0.97 -3.11
C GLU A 87 -27.07 -0.87 -1.60
N GLN A 88 -27.40 0.29 -1.01
CA GLN A 88 -27.42 0.44 0.45
C GLN A 88 -28.40 -0.52 1.11
N ASN A 89 -29.60 -0.70 0.53
CA ASN A 89 -30.59 -1.62 1.07
C ASN A 89 -30.16 -3.09 0.92
N ASP A 90 -29.49 -3.44 -0.14
CA ASP A 90 -28.99 -4.81 -0.38
C ASP A 90 -27.80 -5.12 0.52
N ASP A 91 -26.89 -4.16 0.76
CA ASP A 91 -25.83 -4.28 1.74
C ASP A 91 -26.38 -4.42 3.17
N VAL A 92 -27.38 -3.62 3.56
CA VAL A 92 -28.05 -3.73 4.86
C VAL A 92 -28.68 -5.12 5.04
N LYS A 93 -29.35 -5.66 4.02
CA LYS A 93 -29.94 -7.01 4.07
C LYS A 93 -28.87 -8.09 4.23
N LEU A 94 -27.77 -7.98 3.44
CA LEU A 94 -26.66 -8.92 3.52
C LEU A 94 -26.05 -8.95 4.93
N TYR A 95 -25.66 -7.78 5.44
CA TYR A 95 -25.05 -7.71 6.78
C TYR A 95 -26.01 -8.06 7.90
N SER A 96 -27.30 -7.74 7.78
CA SER A 96 -28.31 -8.18 8.73
C SER A 96 -28.50 -9.70 8.74
N LEU A 97 -28.44 -10.35 7.56
CA LEU A 97 -28.43 -11.78 7.46
C LEU A 97 -27.21 -12.39 8.17
N ILE A 98 -26.01 -11.89 7.88
CA ILE A 98 -24.77 -12.35 8.50
C ILE A 98 -24.85 -12.18 10.03
N GLN A 99 -25.28 -11.02 10.50
CA GLN A 99 -25.45 -10.76 11.94
C GLN A 99 -26.39 -11.79 12.59
N THR A 100 -27.54 -12.05 11.98
CA THR A 100 -28.51 -13.03 12.50
C THR A 100 -27.91 -14.44 12.61
N GLU A 101 -27.12 -14.84 11.60
CA GLU A 101 -26.44 -16.15 11.60
C GLU A 101 -25.34 -16.24 12.68
N LEU A 102 -24.58 -15.16 12.88
CA LEU A 102 -23.56 -15.09 13.94
C LEU A 102 -24.21 -15.09 15.33
N ASP A 103 -25.32 -14.37 15.51
CA ASP A 103 -26.09 -14.38 16.76
C ASP A 103 -26.64 -15.77 17.07
N LEU A 104 -27.01 -16.53 16.03
CA LEU A 104 -27.42 -17.94 16.19
C LEU A 104 -26.26 -18.82 16.66
N LEU A 105 -25.03 -18.64 16.14
CA LEU A 105 -23.85 -19.34 16.63
C LEU A 105 -23.58 -19.04 18.10
N VAL A 106 -23.67 -17.78 18.50
CA VAL A 106 -23.51 -17.37 19.91
C VAL A 106 -24.59 -17.96 20.78
N SER A 107 -25.85 -17.97 20.34
CA SER A 107 -26.99 -18.59 21.07
C SER A 107 -26.81 -20.11 21.21
N ASN A 108 -26.09 -20.74 20.27
CA ASN A 108 -25.78 -22.18 20.29
C ASN A 108 -24.46 -22.51 21.00
N GLY A 109 -23.90 -21.57 21.76
CA GLY A 109 -22.76 -21.80 22.64
C GLY A 109 -21.40 -21.30 22.20
N ALA A 110 -21.31 -20.62 21.05
CA ALA A 110 -20.09 -19.88 20.76
C ALA A 110 -19.97 -18.67 21.72
N GLN A 111 -18.77 -18.44 22.22
CA GLN A 111 -18.48 -17.25 23.05
C GLN A 111 -18.41 -16.00 22.16
N HIS A 112 -17.86 -16.19 20.94
CA HIS A 112 -17.60 -15.15 19.98
C HIS A 112 -17.74 -15.72 18.56
N ALA A 113 -18.42 -15.00 17.70
CA ALA A 113 -18.57 -15.35 16.29
C ALA A 113 -18.36 -14.11 15.43
N TYR A 114 -17.72 -14.25 14.28
CA TYR A 114 -17.37 -13.11 13.44
C TYR A 114 -17.18 -13.50 11.98
N PHE A 115 -17.30 -12.48 11.12
CA PHE A 115 -17.02 -12.58 9.68
C PHE A 115 -15.93 -11.59 9.28
N PHE A 116 -14.87 -12.11 8.70
CA PHE A 116 -13.81 -11.35 8.05
C PHE A 116 -13.92 -11.40 6.53
N LEU A 117 -13.82 -10.24 5.90
CA LEU A 117 -13.73 -10.12 4.45
C LEU A 117 -12.29 -9.85 4.03
N PHE A 118 -11.84 -10.52 2.97
CA PHE A 118 -10.56 -10.24 2.34
C PHE A 118 -10.71 -9.18 1.25
N HIS A 119 -9.80 -8.24 1.22
CA HIS A 119 -9.81 -7.18 0.21
C HIS A 119 -8.38 -6.79 -0.19
N ASN A 120 -8.26 -6.10 -1.33
CA ASN A 120 -6.97 -5.61 -1.80
C ASN A 120 -6.51 -4.43 -0.94
N GLY A 121 -5.28 -4.52 -0.43
CA GLY A 121 -4.64 -3.49 0.39
C GLY A 121 -3.57 -2.68 -0.34
N GLY A 122 -3.54 -2.72 -1.68
CA GLY A 122 -2.45 -2.17 -2.46
C GLY A 122 -1.38 -3.22 -2.81
N THR A 123 -0.17 -2.79 -3.13
CA THR A 123 0.97 -3.66 -3.45
C THR A 123 2.09 -3.52 -2.41
N ASP A 124 2.85 -4.59 -2.19
CA ASP A 124 4.09 -4.55 -1.41
C ASP A 124 5.24 -3.91 -2.23
N ILE A 125 6.41 -3.77 -1.61
CA ILE A 125 7.62 -3.22 -2.25
C ILE A 125 8.10 -4.02 -3.48
N LEU A 126 7.63 -5.25 -3.65
CA LEU A 126 7.91 -6.12 -4.79
C LEU A 126 6.79 -6.10 -5.85
N GLY A 127 5.80 -5.21 -5.71
CA GLY A 127 4.66 -5.11 -6.62
C GLY A 127 3.61 -6.22 -6.46
N ARG A 128 3.70 -7.07 -5.42
CA ARG A 128 2.73 -8.13 -5.15
C ARG A 128 1.52 -7.59 -4.40
N GLY A 129 0.33 -8.06 -4.72
CA GLY A 129 -0.90 -7.64 -4.04
C GLY A 129 -0.82 -7.90 -2.53
N MET A 130 -0.86 -6.84 -1.73
CA MET A 130 -1.01 -6.94 -0.28
C MET A 130 -2.49 -7.16 0.05
N LEU A 131 -2.83 -8.41 0.29
CA LEU A 131 -4.18 -8.74 0.70
C LEU A 131 -4.35 -8.47 2.19
N LYS A 132 -5.44 -7.79 2.51
CA LYS A 132 -5.83 -7.42 3.87
C LYS A 132 -7.11 -8.13 4.26
N MET A 133 -7.37 -8.20 5.54
CA MET A 133 -8.65 -8.65 6.09
C MET A 133 -9.24 -7.57 6.99
N THR A 134 -10.54 -7.46 6.95
CA THR A 134 -11.30 -6.51 7.76
C THR A 134 -12.49 -7.23 8.37
N ILE A 135 -12.71 -7.06 9.66
CA ILE A 135 -13.92 -7.55 10.31
C ILE A 135 -15.12 -6.77 9.77
N GLN A 136 -16.16 -7.48 9.37
CA GLN A 136 -17.39 -6.89 8.85
C GLN A 136 -18.51 -6.97 9.87
N VAL A 137 -18.64 -8.12 10.51
CA VAL A 137 -19.70 -8.40 11.48
C VAL A 137 -19.13 -9.22 12.61
N GLU A 138 -19.60 -8.95 13.82
CA GLU A 138 -19.16 -9.59 15.06
C GLU A 138 -20.34 -9.79 15.99
N SER A 139 -20.42 -10.95 16.65
CA SER A 139 -21.37 -11.27 17.69
C SER A 139 -20.65 -11.90 18.87
N SER A 140 -21.05 -11.56 20.09
CA SER A 140 -20.46 -12.10 21.31
C SER A 140 -21.50 -12.23 22.41
N VAL A 141 -21.29 -13.14 23.38
CA VAL A 141 -22.19 -13.39 24.50
C VAL A 141 -22.43 -12.13 25.33
N ASP A 142 -21.42 -11.29 25.49
CA ASP A 142 -21.52 -10.04 26.28
C ASP A 142 -21.97 -8.83 25.44
N GLY A 143 -22.22 -9.02 24.13
CA GLY A 143 -22.61 -7.97 23.19
C GLY A 143 -21.55 -6.90 22.95
N LYS A 144 -20.30 -7.12 23.39
CA LYS A 144 -19.21 -6.14 23.22
C LYS A 144 -18.36 -6.47 22.02
N PRO A 145 -18.14 -5.52 21.11
CA PRO A 145 -17.22 -5.71 20.00
C PRO A 145 -15.79 -5.82 20.55
N ARG A 146 -15.07 -6.87 20.16
CA ARG A 146 -13.68 -7.11 20.58
C ARG A 146 -12.70 -6.94 19.43
N LEU A 147 -13.13 -7.25 18.21
CA LEU A 147 -12.31 -7.28 17.03
C LEU A 147 -12.46 -6.02 16.16
N SER A 148 -13.22 -5.01 16.64
CA SER A 148 -13.48 -3.77 15.88
C SER A 148 -12.21 -3.01 15.46
N SER A 149 -11.08 -3.21 16.16
CA SER A 149 -9.78 -2.65 15.79
C SER A 149 -9.09 -3.38 14.63
N LEU A 150 -9.56 -4.57 14.25
CA LEU A 150 -8.98 -5.37 13.18
C LEU A 150 -9.51 -4.94 11.80
N GLN A 151 -9.19 -3.70 11.43
CA GLN A 151 -9.52 -3.11 10.15
C GLN A 151 -8.28 -3.07 9.25
N ALA A 152 -8.43 -3.54 8.01
CA ALA A 152 -7.38 -3.53 6.99
C ALA A 152 -6.06 -4.21 7.44
N VAL A 153 -6.16 -5.27 8.24
CA VAL A 153 -5.01 -6.02 8.76
C VAL A 153 -4.39 -6.87 7.66
N PRO A 154 -3.06 -6.83 7.45
CA PRO A 154 -2.41 -7.70 6.47
C PRO A 154 -2.63 -9.18 6.80
N ARG A 155 -3.08 -9.99 5.84
CA ARG A 155 -3.26 -11.46 6.00
C ARG A 155 -1.95 -12.16 6.39
N SER A 156 -0.81 -11.62 5.99
CA SER A 156 0.51 -12.11 6.33
C SER A 156 0.82 -12.10 7.85
N LEU A 157 0.01 -11.43 8.65
CA LEU A 157 0.12 -11.49 10.12
C LEU A 157 -0.38 -12.83 10.69
N TYR A 158 -1.26 -13.55 9.96
CA TYR A 158 -1.81 -14.84 10.36
C TYR A 158 -1.57 -15.90 9.28
N PRO A 159 -0.30 -16.24 8.99
CA PRO A 159 0.05 -17.08 7.85
C PRO A 159 -0.47 -18.51 7.99
N GLY A 160 -0.48 -19.07 9.22
CA GLY A 160 -0.99 -20.41 9.50
C GLY A 160 -2.49 -20.51 9.26
N LEU A 161 -3.28 -19.60 9.84
CA LEU A 161 -4.72 -19.50 9.61
C LEU A 161 -5.03 -19.36 8.12
N TYR A 162 -4.37 -18.41 7.45
CA TYR A 162 -4.64 -18.17 6.03
C TYR A 162 -4.32 -19.38 5.16
N LYS A 163 -3.18 -20.06 5.42
CA LYS A 163 -2.80 -21.27 4.70
C LYS A 163 -3.86 -22.36 4.86
N LYS A 164 -4.31 -22.64 6.07
CA LYS A 164 -5.36 -23.64 6.35
C LYS A 164 -6.67 -23.32 5.65
N LEU A 165 -7.10 -22.05 5.65
CA LEU A 165 -8.33 -21.63 4.98
C LEU A 165 -8.25 -21.79 3.45
N VAL A 166 -7.08 -21.58 2.85
CA VAL A 166 -6.89 -21.72 1.40
C VAL A 166 -6.77 -23.18 1.00
N ASP A 167 -5.91 -23.95 1.69
CA ASP A 167 -5.58 -25.33 1.35
C ASP A 167 -6.70 -26.31 1.71
N ASP A 168 -7.19 -26.23 2.98
CA ASP A 168 -8.14 -27.18 3.54
C ASP A 168 -9.59 -26.65 3.51
N GLY A 169 -9.77 -25.33 3.41
CA GLY A 169 -11.07 -24.66 3.44
C GLY A 169 -11.61 -24.44 4.84
N ASP A 170 -10.99 -25.04 5.86
CA ASP A 170 -11.32 -24.84 7.25
C ASP A 170 -10.08 -25.00 8.16
N TYR A 171 -10.19 -24.49 9.38
CA TYR A 171 -9.19 -24.67 10.42
C TYR A 171 -9.88 -24.89 11.76
N TYR A 172 -9.76 -26.10 12.25
CA TYR A 172 -10.31 -26.51 13.51
C TYR A 172 -9.24 -26.58 14.61
N ILE A 173 -9.50 -25.98 15.75
CA ILE A 173 -8.62 -25.93 16.91
C ILE A 173 -9.42 -26.41 18.13
N GLY A 174 -9.25 -27.67 18.50
CA GLY A 174 -9.93 -28.30 19.62
C GLY A 174 -9.42 -27.79 20.98
N ASN A 175 -8.12 -27.55 21.05
CA ASN A 175 -7.45 -26.92 22.18
C ASN A 175 -6.39 -25.96 21.64
N ILE A 176 -6.48 -24.69 22.00
CA ILE A 176 -5.53 -23.67 21.50
C ILE A 176 -4.08 -23.95 21.94
N GLU A 177 -3.86 -24.64 23.05
CA GLU A 177 -2.51 -24.96 23.52
C GLU A 177 -1.77 -25.89 22.54
N ASP A 178 -2.51 -26.68 21.73
CA ASP A 178 -1.92 -27.61 20.75
C ASP A 178 -1.25 -26.86 19.57
N ILE A 179 -1.67 -25.63 19.27
CA ILE A 179 -1.13 -24.83 18.17
C ILE A 179 -0.12 -23.77 18.60
N LYS A 180 0.20 -23.71 19.89
CA LYS A 180 1.03 -22.65 20.49
C LYS A 180 2.40 -22.51 19.82
N ASP A 181 3.03 -23.63 19.53
CA ASP A 181 4.39 -23.66 18.96
C ASP A 181 4.36 -23.65 17.40
N GLU A 182 3.25 -24.10 16.78
CA GLU A 182 3.12 -24.20 15.32
C GLU A 182 2.55 -22.92 14.71
N ASP A 183 1.55 -22.31 15.33
CA ASP A 183 0.86 -21.10 14.84
C ASP A 183 0.60 -20.10 15.98
N ILE A 184 1.70 -19.53 16.48
CA ILE A 184 1.70 -18.59 17.61
C ILE A 184 0.79 -17.38 17.36
N LYS A 185 0.58 -16.97 16.10
CA LYS A 185 -0.26 -15.81 15.77
C LYS A 185 -1.74 -16.14 15.90
N THR A 186 -2.17 -17.28 15.39
CA THR A 186 -3.54 -17.75 15.56
C THR A 186 -3.80 -18.13 17.02
N TYR A 187 -2.82 -18.73 17.71
CA TYR A 187 -2.88 -18.96 19.15
C TYR A 187 -3.17 -17.66 19.92
N ALA A 188 -2.35 -16.62 19.71
CA ALA A 188 -2.52 -15.33 20.37
C ALA A 188 -3.88 -14.70 20.07
N PHE A 189 -4.31 -14.76 18.82
CA PHE A 189 -5.60 -14.23 18.37
C PHE A 189 -6.78 -14.85 19.14
N VAL A 190 -6.83 -16.19 19.25
CA VAL A 190 -7.88 -16.90 19.98
C VAL A 190 -7.73 -16.75 21.49
N LYS A 191 -6.49 -16.72 22.01
CA LYS A 191 -6.20 -16.55 23.44
C LYS A 191 -6.65 -15.19 23.97
N ASP A 192 -6.50 -14.13 23.19
CA ASP A 192 -6.88 -12.77 23.57
C ASP A 192 -8.39 -12.63 23.79
N SER A 193 -9.21 -13.46 23.15
CA SER A 193 -10.66 -13.51 23.40
C SER A 193 -11.04 -14.30 24.66
N GLY A 194 -10.06 -14.97 25.29
CA GLY A 194 -10.31 -15.88 26.43
C GLY A 194 -10.90 -17.22 26.01
N SER A 195 -10.82 -17.58 24.73
CA SER A 195 -11.35 -18.83 24.21
C SER A 195 -10.31 -19.94 24.30
N MET A 196 -10.77 -21.18 24.45
CA MET A 196 -9.94 -22.38 24.53
C MET A 196 -9.97 -23.20 23.24
N SER A 197 -10.93 -22.93 22.37
CA SER A 197 -11.08 -23.64 21.12
C SER A 197 -11.72 -22.74 20.06
N ALA A 198 -11.48 -23.02 18.79
CA ALA A 198 -11.99 -22.23 17.69
C ALA A 198 -12.23 -23.06 16.43
N PHE A 199 -13.18 -22.63 15.63
CA PHE A 199 -13.41 -23.16 14.30
C PHE A 199 -13.49 -22.00 13.29
N PHE A 200 -12.68 -22.09 12.24
CA PHE A 200 -12.65 -21.13 11.15
C PHE A 200 -13.07 -21.82 9.85
N LYS A 201 -13.96 -21.22 9.10
CA LYS A 201 -14.43 -21.73 7.80
C LYS A 201 -14.29 -20.68 6.73
N ALA A 202 -13.61 -21.04 5.63
CA ALA A 202 -13.47 -20.17 4.47
C ALA A 202 -14.83 -19.93 3.80
N VAL A 203 -15.07 -18.66 3.47
CA VAL A 203 -16.15 -18.26 2.56
C VAL A 203 -15.55 -18.22 1.16
N LYS A 204 -16.05 -19.08 0.27
CA LYS A 204 -15.50 -19.25 -1.08
C LYS A 204 -16.51 -18.75 -2.13
N ARG A 205 -16.00 -18.05 -3.12
CA ARG A 205 -16.73 -17.71 -4.34
C ARG A 205 -16.88 -18.96 -5.24
N SER A 206 -17.75 -18.90 -6.24
CA SER A 206 -18.02 -20.02 -7.16
C SER A 206 -16.79 -20.54 -7.91
N ASP A 207 -15.79 -19.69 -8.15
CA ASP A 207 -14.51 -20.04 -8.77
C ASP A 207 -13.49 -20.64 -7.79
N GLY A 208 -13.88 -20.87 -6.52
CA GLY A 208 -13.03 -21.41 -5.47
C GLY A 208 -12.18 -20.38 -4.74
N LEU A 209 -12.20 -19.08 -5.15
CA LEU A 209 -11.45 -18.03 -4.49
C LEU A 209 -11.99 -17.80 -3.08
N VAL A 210 -11.11 -17.85 -2.08
CA VAL A 210 -11.45 -17.50 -0.69
C VAL A 210 -11.58 -15.99 -0.57
N ILE A 211 -12.80 -15.50 -0.31
CA ILE A 211 -13.13 -14.09 -0.17
C ILE A 211 -13.16 -13.61 1.27
N GLY A 212 -13.17 -14.53 2.23
CA GLY A 212 -13.22 -14.23 3.64
C GLY A 212 -13.31 -15.51 4.48
N PHE A 213 -13.62 -15.36 5.75
CA PHE A 213 -13.88 -16.51 6.61
C PHE A 213 -14.85 -16.15 7.74
N ILE A 214 -15.58 -17.16 8.21
CA ILE A 214 -16.37 -17.14 9.45
C ILE A 214 -15.51 -17.80 10.52
N GLY A 215 -15.40 -17.15 11.69
CA GLY A 215 -14.81 -17.71 12.91
C GLY A 215 -15.86 -17.87 14.00
N ALA A 216 -15.76 -18.97 14.73
CA ALA A 216 -16.52 -19.21 15.95
C ALA A 216 -15.56 -19.70 17.02
N GLU A 217 -15.60 -19.07 18.19
CA GLU A 217 -14.72 -19.34 19.31
C GLU A 217 -15.52 -19.80 20.51
N TYR A 218 -14.96 -20.72 21.29
CA TYR A 218 -15.64 -21.36 22.41
C TYR A 218 -14.77 -21.28 23.66
N LYS A 219 -15.45 -21.12 24.81
CA LYS A 219 -14.80 -21.02 26.11
C LYS A 219 -14.15 -22.33 26.54
N ASP A 220 -14.74 -23.44 26.16
CA ASP A 220 -14.33 -24.76 26.60
C ASP A 220 -13.54 -25.47 25.47
N MET A 221 -12.62 -26.34 25.86
CA MET A 221 -12.02 -27.29 24.94
C MET A 221 -13.09 -28.24 24.41
N LYS A 222 -13.05 -28.58 23.15
CA LYS A 222 -14.02 -29.48 22.53
C LYS A 222 -13.31 -30.59 21.79
N GLU A 223 -13.59 -31.84 22.14
CA GLU A 223 -13.02 -33.03 21.52
C GLU A 223 -13.70 -33.37 20.18
N THR A 224 -14.99 -33.09 20.06
CA THR A 224 -15.79 -33.35 18.85
C THR A 224 -16.68 -32.18 18.52
N TYR A 225 -16.79 -31.86 17.23
CA TYR A 225 -17.44 -30.62 16.75
C TYR A 225 -18.40 -30.83 15.58
N ASP A 226 -18.93 -31.99 15.41
CA ASP A 226 -19.76 -32.28 14.22
C ASP A 226 -20.94 -31.32 14.08
N TYR A 227 -21.53 -30.90 15.19
CA TYR A 227 -22.64 -29.95 15.17
C TYR A 227 -22.15 -28.53 14.85
N GLU A 228 -21.17 -28.03 15.58
CA GLU A 228 -20.61 -26.70 15.39
C GLU A 228 -19.95 -26.55 14.02
N LYS A 229 -19.23 -27.58 13.58
CA LYS A 229 -18.62 -27.63 12.24
C LYS A 229 -19.69 -27.51 11.16
N LYS A 230 -20.81 -28.24 11.27
CA LYS A 230 -21.92 -28.15 10.32
C LYS A 230 -22.58 -26.78 10.37
N ALA A 231 -22.81 -26.23 11.56
CA ALA A 231 -23.44 -24.92 11.73
C ALA A 231 -22.59 -23.80 11.09
N VAL A 232 -21.28 -23.73 11.40
CA VAL A 232 -20.38 -22.71 10.84
C VAL A 232 -20.23 -22.91 9.33
N SER A 233 -20.13 -24.17 8.84
CA SER A 233 -20.04 -24.45 7.39
C SER A 233 -21.31 -24.01 6.67
N HIS A 234 -22.48 -24.29 7.22
CA HIS A 234 -23.75 -23.85 6.64
C HIS A 234 -23.85 -22.32 6.53
N ILE A 235 -23.41 -21.61 7.57
CA ILE A 235 -23.37 -20.15 7.57
C ILE A 235 -22.39 -19.64 6.51
N ALA A 236 -21.20 -20.21 6.41
CA ALA A 236 -20.22 -19.84 5.40
C ALA A 236 -20.76 -20.01 3.98
N ASP A 237 -21.48 -21.11 3.71
CA ASP A 237 -22.12 -21.37 2.43
C ASP A 237 -23.26 -20.39 2.13
N ARG A 238 -24.08 -20.03 3.13
CA ARG A 238 -25.13 -19.00 2.98
C ARG A 238 -24.56 -17.62 2.71
N VAL A 239 -23.49 -17.23 3.42
CA VAL A 239 -22.78 -15.97 3.21
C VAL A 239 -22.18 -15.93 1.82
N ALA A 240 -21.53 -17.01 1.38
CA ALA A 240 -21.01 -17.13 0.02
C ALA A 240 -22.13 -16.98 -1.05
N GLY A 241 -23.25 -17.66 -0.86
CA GLY A 241 -24.42 -17.55 -1.73
C GLY A 241 -24.97 -16.12 -1.81
N ALA A 242 -25.07 -15.42 -0.69
CA ALA A 242 -25.54 -14.04 -0.65
C ALA A 242 -24.60 -13.06 -1.38
N PHE A 243 -23.27 -13.25 -1.26
CA PHE A 243 -22.29 -12.47 -2.03
C PHE A 243 -22.40 -12.73 -3.54
N LEU A 244 -22.60 -13.98 -3.95
CA LEU A 244 -22.78 -14.35 -5.36
C LEU A 244 -24.02 -13.70 -5.97
N MET A 245 -25.15 -13.74 -5.28
CA MET A 245 -26.38 -13.09 -5.74
C MET A 245 -26.20 -11.58 -5.89
N ASN A 246 -25.45 -10.96 -5.00
CA ASN A 246 -25.15 -9.52 -5.08
C ASN A 246 -24.25 -9.18 -6.27
N GLU A 247 -23.24 -10.01 -6.57
CA GLU A 247 -22.39 -9.85 -7.77
C GLU A 247 -23.15 -10.03 -9.08
N GLU A 248 -24.03 -11.02 -9.16
CA GLU A 248 -24.86 -11.29 -10.35
C GLU A 248 -25.85 -10.13 -10.62
N ASN A 249 -26.46 -9.60 -9.57
CA ASN A 249 -27.35 -8.43 -9.69
C ASN A 249 -26.59 -7.21 -10.21
N LYS A 250 -25.36 -6.93 -9.72
CA LYS A 250 -24.53 -5.83 -10.21
C LYS A 250 -24.19 -5.97 -11.69
N LYS A 251 -23.77 -7.17 -12.13
CA LYS A 251 -23.46 -7.45 -13.53
C LYS A 251 -24.68 -7.30 -14.45
N ALA A 252 -25.86 -7.70 -13.99
CA ALA A 252 -27.12 -7.57 -14.75
C ALA A 252 -27.55 -6.10 -14.90
N GLU A 253 -27.16 -5.23 -13.98
CA GLU A 253 -27.44 -3.79 -14.03
C GLU A 253 -26.43 -3.02 -14.89
N GLU A 254 -25.14 -3.39 -14.84
CA GLU A 254 -24.06 -2.81 -15.67
C GLU A 254 -24.21 -3.19 -17.17
N GLY A 255 -24.88 -4.28 -17.48
CA GLY A 255 -25.16 -4.74 -18.85
C GLY A 255 -26.44 -4.17 -19.49
N ARG A 256 -27.12 -3.25 -18.80
CA ARG A 256 -28.30 -2.53 -19.31
C ARG A 256 -28.00 -1.09 -19.58
#